data_73a44bda39d0e0c44ffc2f55b24cfba7
#
_entry.id   73a44bda39d0e0c44ffc2f55b24cfba7
#
_cell.length_a   1.000
_cell.length_b   1.000
_cell.length_c   1.000
_cell.angle_alpha   90.00
_cell.angle_beta   90.00
_cell.angle_gamma   90.00
#
_symmetry.space_group_name_H-M   'P 1'
#
loop_
_entity.id
_entity.type
_entity.pdbx_description
1 polymer ?
#
loop_
_entity_poly.entity_id
_entity_poly.type
_entity_poly.pdbx_seq_one_letter_code
_entity_poly.pdbx_strand_id
1 'polypeptide(L)'
;MTSPSLFSDPVLLFDGLPFTRAEARDAAVDAHALRRLRQLGLVRAVVRGVYVDSAAEDSLALRAAAVAKVAPDDAVVCRRTAAWLFGVDALAMQELRTLPKVDFVRQRTTRALKSSAASGHSQTLLPDDVIEWHGLRVTSPVATAVHLARHLDRPFALSSLDAMVRGELVTAAGVRAAVLRYPHHPGIRQARELASLIDPAAESPGESWLRLRMIDAGFPAPIPQVTIKDGLREYRVDLAFLDPLPGRTDRRLALEYDSDQWHSTREQIEADESRRARLGRLGWEVRSVRRWEVWGSDAKLERAVGELLGMEPRLPRGW
;
A
#
# COMPACT_ATOMS: atom_id res chain seq x y z
N MET A 1 20.95 -26.56 -43.38
CA MET A 1 21.27 -27.08 -42.03
C MET A 1 20.93 -25.99 -41.04
N THR A 2 19.74 -26.04 -40.52
CA THR A 2 19.17 -25.08 -39.52
C THR A 2 19.60 -25.56 -38.13
N SER A 3 20.38 -24.74 -37.45
CA SER A 3 20.76 -24.99 -36.05
C SER A 3 19.51 -24.99 -35.18
N PRO A 4 19.30 -25.96 -34.28
CA PRO A 4 18.22 -25.93 -33.33
C PRO A 4 18.49 -24.83 -32.31
N SER A 5 17.51 -23.97 -32.06
CA SER A 5 17.53 -22.97 -30.98
C SER A 5 17.53 -23.69 -29.63
N LEU A 6 18.67 -23.70 -28.96
CA LEU A 6 18.88 -24.18 -27.60
C LEU A 6 18.39 -23.12 -26.59
N PHE A 7 17.13 -22.73 -26.65
CA PHE A 7 16.43 -22.15 -25.49
C PHE A 7 15.48 -23.21 -24.98
N SER A 8 16.02 -24.16 -24.23
CA SER A 8 15.21 -24.96 -23.30
C SER A 8 14.60 -23.98 -22.32
N ASP A 9 13.28 -24.03 -22.14
CA ASP A 9 12.62 -23.30 -21.05
C ASP A 9 13.35 -23.60 -19.74
N PRO A 10 13.62 -22.59 -18.91
CA PRO A 10 14.32 -22.82 -17.65
C PRO A 10 13.51 -23.83 -16.85
N VAL A 11 14.14 -24.94 -16.47
CA VAL A 11 13.52 -25.94 -15.60
C VAL A 11 13.30 -25.26 -14.24
N LEU A 12 12.05 -24.94 -13.92
CA LEU A 12 11.68 -24.30 -12.67
C LEU A 12 11.80 -25.30 -11.52
N LEU A 13 12.37 -24.88 -10.41
CA LEU A 13 12.36 -25.65 -9.17
C LEU A 13 10.91 -25.85 -8.71
N PHE A 14 10.54 -27.08 -8.38
CA PHE A 14 9.19 -27.43 -7.96
C PHE A 14 8.10 -27.00 -8.97
N ASP A 15 8.40 -27.07 -10.26
CA ASP A 15 7.50 -26.66 -11.36
C ASP A 15 6.98 -25.21 -11.20
N GLY A 16 7.76 -24.34 -10.56
CA GLY A 16 7.37 -22.97 -10.25
C GLY A 16 6.34 -22.83 -9.13
N LEU A 17 5.97 -23.91 -8.45
CA LEU A 17 5.03 -23.89 -7.34
C LEU A 17 5.69 -23.48 -6.02
N PRO A 18 4.97 -22.83 -5.10
CA PRO A 18 5.48 -22.51 -3.78
C PRO A 18 5.77 -23.77 -2.96
N PHE A 19 6.88 -23.76 -2.22
CA PHE A 19 7.31 -24.87 -1.37
C PHE A 19 7.83 -24.37 -0.01
N THR A 20 7.70 -25.22 0.99
CA THR A 20 8.19 -25.02 2.35
C THR A 20 9.62 -25.57 2.51
N ARG A 21 10.25 -25.28 3.66
CA ARG A 21 11.53 -25.90 4.01
C ARG A 21 11.44 -27.43 4.17
N ALA A 22 10.30 -27.92 4.62
CA ALA A 22 10.07 -29.37 4.77
C ALA A 22 10.04 -30.04 3.40
N GLU A 23 9.23 -29.53 2.48
CA GLU A 23 9.15 -30.03 1.10
C GLU A 23 10.50 -29.92 0.37
N ALA A 24 11.26 -28.83 0.56
CA ALA A 24 12.61 -28.71 0.01
C ALA A 24 13.52 -29.84 0.52
N ARG A 25 13.51 -30.12 1.83
CA ARG A 25 14.30 -31.20 2.42
C ARG A 25 13.89 -32.59 1.89
N ASP A 26 12.61 -32.82 1.74
CA ASP A 26 12.07 -34.07 1.21
C ASP A 26 12.49 -34.28 -0.27
N ALA A 27 12.71 -33.18 -1.00
CA ALA A 27 13.30 -33.16 -2.34
C ALA A 27 14.85 -33.10 -2.36
N ALA A 28 15.52 -33.48 -1.25
CA ALA A 28 16.97 -33.48 -1.08
C ALA A 28 17.65 -32.09 -1.16
N VAL A 29 16.90 -30.99 -1.02
CA VAL A 29 17.41 -29.62 -0.88
C VAL A 29 17.47 -29.28 0.61
N ASP A 30 18.64 -29.46 1.22
CA ASP A 30 18.84 -29.16 2.64
C ASP A 30 18.82 -27.65 2.95
N ALA A 31 18.91 -27.31 4.22
CA ALA A 31 18.89 -25.91 4.67
C ALA A 31 20.08 -25.07 4.15
N HIS A 32 21.24 -25.72 3.92
CA HIS A 32 22.42 -25.06 3.40
C HIS A 32 22.28 -24.78 1.89
N ALA A 33 21.83 -25.77 1.14
CA ALA A 33 21.54 -25.65 -0.29
C ALA A 33 20.44 -24.58 -0.54
N LEU A 34 19.36 -24.60 0.22
CA LEU A 34 18.29 -23.60 0.12
C LEU A 34 18.80 -22.17 0.41
N ARG A 35 19.68 -22.02 1.42
CA ARG A 35 20.30 -20.71 1.71
C ARG A 35 21.17 -20.25 0.54
N ARG A 36 21.95 -21.14 -0.06
CA ARG A 36 22.80 -20.84 -1.20
C ARG A 36 21.98 -20.45 -2.45
N LEU A 37 20.89 -21.19 -2.75
CA LEU A 37 19.98 -20.85 -3.84
C LEU A 37 19.38 -19.45 -3.67
N ARG A 38 19.00 -19.07 -2.43
CA ARG A 38 18.53 -17.72 -2.13
C ARG A 38 19.62 -16.66 -2.31
N GLN A 39 20.84 -16.92 -1.88
CA GLN A 39 21.96 -15.98 -2.06
C GLN A 39 22.31 -15.76 -3.53
N LEU A 40 22.16 -16.79 -4.35
CA LEU A 40 22.33 -16.73 -5.80
C LEU A 40 21.13 -16.10 -6.54
N GLY A 41 20.05 -15.76 -5.83
CA GLY A 41 18.86 -15.18 -6.43
C GLY A 41 18.02 -16.17 -7.25
N LEU A 42 18.29 -17.47 -7.16
CA LEU A 42 17.54 -18.52 -7.87
C LEU A 42 16.21 -18.86 -7.18
N VAL A 43 16.12 -18.61 -5.89
CA VAL A 43 14.92 -18.83 -5.07
C VAL A 43 14.61 -17.57 -4.26
N ARG A 44 13.37 -17.12 -4.32
CA ARG A 44 12.85 -16.03 -3.48
C ARG A 44 11.85 -16.53 -2.44
N ALA A 45 11.73 -15.83 -1.35
CA ALA A 45 10.69 -16.11 -0.37
C ALA A 45 9.43 -15.30 -0.74
N VAL A 46 8.26 -15.95 -0.72
CA VAL A 46 6.95 -15.34 -1.01
C VAL A 46 6.29 -14.86 0.27
N VAL A 47 6.20 -15.75 1.25
CA VAL A 47 5.83 -15.43 2.63
C VAL A 47 6.82 -16.09 3.57
N ARG A 48 6.78 -15.75 4.86
CA ARG A 48 7.74 -16.30 5.81
C ARG A 48 7.66 -17.85 5.86
N GLY A 49 8.74 -18.51 5.47
CA GLY A 49 8.86 -19.97 5.48
C GLY A 49 8.41 -20.67 4.20
N VAL A 50 7.92 -19.93 3.21
CA VAL A 50 7.53 -20.44 1.88
C VAL A 50 8.34 -19.76 0.80
N TYR A 51 8.82 -20.55 -0.13
CA TYR A 51 9.75 -20.16 -1.18
C TYR A 51 9.19 -20.54 -2.55
N VAL A 52 9.72 -19.91 -3.58
CA VAL A 52 9.42 -20.21 -4.99
C VAL A 52 10.66 -19.95 -5.83
N ASP A 53 10.75 -20.56 -6.99
CA ASP A 53 11.74 -20.20 -8.02
C ASP A 53 11.64 -18.71 -8.37
N SER A 54 12.77 -18.02 -8.46
CA SER A 54 12.76 -16.58 -8.73
C SER A 54 12.23 -16.23 -10.12
N ALA A 55 12.28 -17.17 -11.07
CA ALA A 55 11.75 -17.02 -12.42
C ALA A 55 10.21 -17.20 -12.47
N ALA A 56 9.59 -17.74 -11.41
CA ALA A 56 8.13 -17.88 -11.36
C ALA A 56 7.46 -16.50 -11.27
N GLU A 57 6.44 -16.27 -12.11
CA GLU A 57 5.68 -15.02 -12.14
C GLU A 57 4.94 -14.79 -10.82
N ASP A 58 4.95 -13.55 -10.31
CA ASP A 58 4.20 -13.16 -9.12
C ASP A 58 2.72 -12.92 -9.46
N SER A 59 1.95 -14.00 -9.51
CA SER A 59 0.51 -13.97 -9.75
C SER A 59 -0.30 -14.09 -8.45
N LEU A 60 -1.57 -13.63 -8.49
CA LEU A 60 -2.49 -13.79 -7.34
C LEU A 60 -2.69 -15.26 -6.98
N ALA A 61 -2.70 -16.15 -7.97
CA ALA A 61 -2.79 -17.59 -7.77
C ALA A 61 -1.55 -18.14 -7.03
N LEU A 62 -0.34 -17.71 -7.42
CA LEU A 62 0.91 -18.09 -6.75
C LEU A 62 0.91 -17.58 -5.29
N ARG A 63 0.46 -16.34 -5.06
CA ARG A 63 0.34 -15.77 -3.71
C ARG A 63 -0.60 -16.61 -2.84
N ALA A 64 -1.78 -16.99 -3.37
CA ALA A 64 -2.75 -17.84 -2.69
C ALA A 64 -2.17 -19.23 -2.36
N ALA A 65 -1.50 -19.87 -3.33
CA ALA A 65 -0.83 -21.16 -3.13
C ALA A 65 0.27 -21.06 -2.04
N ALA A 66 1.02 -19.97 -1.99
CA ALA A 66 2.02 -19.74 -0.95
C ALA A 66 1.40 -19.57 0.44
N VAL A 67 0.30 -18.83 0.54
CA VAL A 67 -0.45 -18.64 1.80
C VAL A 67 -1.06 -19.97 2.26
N ALA A 68 -1.58 -20.79 1.35
CA ALA A 68 -2.14 -22.13 1.66
C ALA A 68 -1.12 -23.05 2.34
N LYS A 69 0.18 -22.93 2.03
CA LYS A 69 1.24 -23.72 2.70
C LYS A 69 1.40 -23.46 4.19
N VAL A 70 0.90 -22.33 4.69
CA VAL A 70 1.03 -21.92 6.10
C VAL A 70 -0.32 -21.64 6.77
N ALA A 71 -1.41 -21.65 6.00
CA ALA A 71 -2.76 -21.45 6.51
C ALA A 71 -3.24 -22.69 7.27
N PRO A 72 -3.75 -22.56 8.52
CA PRO A 72 -4.52 -23.63 9.14
C PRO A 72 -5.87 -23.82 8.42
N ASP A 73 -6.37 -25.05 8.38
CA ASP A 73 -7.61 -25.41 7.67
C ASP A 73 -8.84 -24.64 8.15
N ASP A 74 -8.87 -24.28 9.44
CA ASP A 74 -9.99 -23.57 10.09
C ASP A 74 -9.81 -22.04 10.10
N ALA A 75 -8.73 -21.53 9.54
CA ALA A 75 -8.42 -20.09 9.55
C ALA A 75 -9.04 -19.36 8.36
N VAL A 76 -9.30 -18.08 8.57
CA VAL A 76 -9.69 -17.12 7.52
C VAL A 76 -8.55 -16.13 7.35
N VAL A 77 -8.00 -16.03 6.16
CA VAL A 77 -6.97 -15.03 5.82
C VAL A 77 -7.59 -13.64 5.92
N CYS A 78 -6.90 -12.70 6.55
CA CYS A 78 -7.46 -11.38 6.82
C CYS A 78 -6.44 -10.25 6.70
N ARG A 79 -6.88 -9.01 6.94
CA ARG A 79 -6.06 -7.82 7.06
C ARG A 79 -5.12 -7.64 5.86
N ARG A 80 -3.80 -7.37 6.10
CA ARG A 80 -2.81 -7.12 5.07
C ARG A 80 -2.61 -8.29 4.12
N THR A 81 -2.67 -9.51 4.65
CA THR A 81 -2.54 -10.70 3.79
C THR A 81 -3.71 -10.84 2.83
N ALA A 82 -4.94 -10.58 3.29
CA ALA A 82 -6.10 -10.57 2.40
C ALA A 82 -6.00 -9.46 1.34
N ALA A 83 -5.59 -8.25 1.72
CA ALA A 83 -5.35 -7.16 0.78
C ALA A 83 -4.30 -7.54 -0.28
N TRP A 84 -3.20 -8.15 0.14
CA TRP A 84 -2.14 -8.62 -0.75
C TRP A 84 -2.60 -9.72 -1.72
N LEU A 85 -3.50 -10.62 -1.27
CA LEU A 85 -4.14 -11.61 -2.14
C LEU A 85 -5.10 -10.96 -3.16
N PHE A 86 -5.59 -9.76 -2.90
CA PHE A 86 -6.37 -8.95 -3.84
C PHE A 86 -5.51 -7.99 -4.69
N GLY A 87 -4.17 -8.09 -4.60
CA GLY A 87 -3.26 -7.26 -5.37
C GLY A 87 -2.94 -5.90 -4.74
N VAL A 88 -3.37 -5.65 -3.50
CA VAL A 88 -3.10 -4.40 -2.79
C VAL A 88 -1.98 -4.60 -1.76
N ASP A 89 -0.88 -3.88 -1.93
CA ASP A 89 0.21 -3.87 -0.94
C ASP A 89 -0.11 -2.89 0.20
N ALA A 90 -0.40 -3.47 1.37
CA ALA A 90 -0.74 -2.74 2.59
C ALA A 90 0.38 -2.80 3.65
N LEU A 91 1.64 -2.99 3.22
CA LEU A 91 2.78 -3.10 4.13
C LEU A 91 3.19 -1.76 4.71
N ALA A 92 3.49 -1.74 6.00
CA ALA A 92 4.16 -0.61 6.64
C ALA A 92 5.63 -0.53 6.19
N MET A 93 6.19 0.69 6.18
CA MET A 93 7.56 0.97 5.75
C MET A 93 8.62 0.09 6.41
N GLN A 94 8.44 -0.21 7.69
CA GLN A 94 9.37 -1.07 8.46
C GLN A 94 9.32 -2.54 8.00
N GLU A 95 8.24 -2.95 7.37
CA GLU A 95 8.00 -4.33 6.93
C GLU A 95 8.49 -4.59 5.50
N LEU A 96 8.82 -3.55 4.73
CA LEU A 96 9.43 -3.69 3.40
C LEU A 96 10.78 -4.41 3.42
N ARG A 97 11.45 -4.44 4.57
CA ARG A 97 12.74 -5.12 4.76
C ARG A 97 12.62 -6.56 5.28
N THR A 98 11.44 -6.96 5.74
CA THR A 98 11.20 -8.29 6.32
C THR A 98 9.90 -8.85 5.78
N LEU A 99 9.91 -10.14 5.40
CA LEU A 99 8.68 -10.80 5.01
C LEU A 99 7.66 -10.75 6.14
N PRO A 100 6.46 -10.21 5.90
CA PRO A 100 5.44 -10.13 6.92
C PRO A 100 4.97 -11.53 7.31
N LYS A 101 4.41 -11.63 8.52
CA LYS A 101 3.65 -12.80 8.90
C LYS A 101 2.32 -12.80 8.16
N VAL A 102 1.81 -13.98 7.87
CA VAL A 102 0.47 -14.13 7.29
C VAL A 102 -0.57 -13.89 8.38
N ASP A 103 -1.53 -13.00 8.12
CA ASP A 103 -2.58 -12.63 9.06
C ASP A 103 -3.79 -13.55 8.92
N PHE A 104 -4.18 -14.21 10.01
CA PHE A 104 -5.36 -15.08 10.09
C PHE A 104 -6.30 -14.68 11.21
N VAL A 105 -7.60 -14.83 10.98
CA VAL A 105 -8.64 -14.86 12.01
C VAL A 105 -9.06 -16.31 12.24
N ARG A 106 -9.13 -16.72 13.51
CA ARG A 106 -9.81 -17.94 13.92
C ARG A 106 -11.06 -17.59 14.72
N GLN A 107 -12.10 -18.39 14.58
CA GLN A 107 -13.30 -18.19 15.38
C GLN A 107 -12.99 -18.34 16.88
N ARG A 108 -13.72 -17.64 17.71
CA ARG A 108 -13.44 -17.32 19.13
C ARG A 108 -13.14 -18.50 20.06
N THR A 109 -13.30 -19.74 19.63
CA THR A 109 -13.18 -20.94 20.46
C THR A 109 -11.79 -21.59 20.46
N THR A 110 -10.87 -21.11 19.63
CA THR A 110 -9.57 -21.74 19.45
C THR A 110 -8.43 -20.84 19.93
N ARG A 111 -7.41 -21.47 20.54
CA ARG A 111 -6.19 -20.85 21.06
C ARG A 111 -5.50 -20.04 19.96
N ALA A 112 -5.04 -18.83 20.28
CA ALA A 112 -4.28 -18.01 19.35
C ALA A 112 -3.08 -18.77 18.79
N LEU A 113 -2.94 -18.82 17.46
CA LEU A 113 -1.78 -19.41 16.79
C LEU A 113 -0.54 -18.55 17.06
N LYS A 114 0.42 -19.13 17.78
CA LYS A 114 1.76 -18.58 17.88
C LYS A 114 2.66 -19.34 16.90
N SER A 115 2.82 -18.81 15.69
CA SER A 115 3.75 -19.33 14.70
C SER A 115 4.78 -18.25 14.33
N SER A 116 5.97 -18.66 13.91
CA SER A 116 6.96 -17.74 13.35
C SER A 116 6.51 -17.16 12.00
N ALA A 117 5.64 -17.89 11.27
CA ALA A 117 5.17 -17.53 9.94
C ALA A 117 3.78 -16.86 9.93
N ALA A 118 2.99 -17.02 11.00
CA ALA A 118 1.60 -16.58 11.06
C ALA A 118 1.32 -15.68 12.27
N SER A 119 0.39 -14.75 12.11
CA SER A 119 -0.17 -13.90 13.15
C SER A 119 -1.65 -14.23 13.29
N GLY A 120 -2.03 -14.87 14.40
CA GLY A 120 -3.43 -15.23 14.68
C GLY A 120 -4.14 -14.10 15.40
N HIS A 121 -5.31 -13.72 14.91
CA HIS A 121 -6.19 -12.75 15.53
C HIS A 121 -7.47 -13.41 15.99
N SER A 122 -8.05 -12.97 17.11
CA SER A 122 -9.36 -13.40 17.58
C SER A 122 -10.38 -12.32 17.27
N GLN A 123 -11.33 -12.61 16.38
CA GLN A 123 -12.35 -11.67 15.98
C GLN A 123 -13.62 -12.44 15.57
N THR A 124 -14.79 -11.87 15.88
CA THR A 124 -16.05 -12.36 15.31
C THR A 124 -16.18 -11.84 13.89
N LEU A 125 -16.34 -12.74 12.93
CA LEU A 125 -16.65 -12.43 11.53
C LEU A 125 -18.15 -12.63 11.32
N LEU A 126 -18.77 -11.73 10.56
CA LEU A 126 -20.13 -11.90 10.08
C LEU A 126 -20.12 -12.91 8.91
N PRO A 127 -21.24 -13.60 8.62
CA PRO A 127 -21.30 -14.57 7.53
C PRO A 127 -20.80 -14.02 6.19
N ASP A 128 -21.21 -12.79 5.82
CA ASP A 128 -20.84 -12.12 4.56
C ASP A 128 -19.41 -11.56 4.55
N ASP A 129 -18.70 -11.64 5.68
CA ASP A 129 -17.32 -11.17 5.77
C ASP A 129 -16.32 -12.18 5.23
N VAL A 130 -16.73 -13.39 4.88
CA VAL A 130 -15.85 -14.48 4.43
C VAL A 130 -16.26 -14.94 3.04
N ILE A 131 -15.26 -15.02 2.16
CA ILE A 131 -15.41 -15.57 0.81
C ILE A 131 -14.40 -16.69 0.58
N GLU A 132 -14.61 -17.48 -0.44
CA GLU A 132 -13.60 -18.39 -0.97
C GLU A 132 -12.81 -17.67 -2.09
N TRP A 133 -11.48 -17.71 -2.03
CA TRP A 133 -10.58 -17.08 -2.97
C TRP A 133 -9.40 -18.00 -3.25
N HIS A 134 -9.28 -18.51 -4.49
CA HIS A 134 -8.24 -19.47 -4.88
C HIS A 134 -8.08 -20.64 -3.88
N GLY A 135 -9.18 -21.21 -3.41
CA GLY A 135 -9.20 -22.33 -2.46
C GLY A 135 -8.89 -21.96 -1.01
N LEU A 136 -8.78 -20.66 -0.70
CA LEU A 136 -8.60 -20.15 0.66
C LEU A 136 -9.87 -19.47 1.16
N ARG A 137 -10.15 -19.62 2.45
CA ARG A 137 -11.13 -18.76 3.13
C ARG A 137 -10.48 -17.42 3.44
N VAL A 138 -11.02 -16.34 2.90
CA VAL A 138 -10.46 -14.99 3.00
C VAL A 138 -11.55 -14.02 3.43
N THR A 139 -11.20 -12.97 4.19
CA THR A 139 -12.16 -11.89 4.43
C THR A 139 -12.51 -11.21 3.11
N SER A 140 -13.81 -10.96 2.87
CA SER A 140 -14.26 -10.27 1.66
C SER A 140 -13.54 -8.92 1.48
N PRO A 141 -13.43 -8.37 0.27
CA PRO A 141 -12.76 -7.08 0.05
C PRO A 141 -13.28 -5.98 0.98
N VAL A 142 -14.60 -5.91 1.19
CA VAL A 142 -15.21 -4.91 2.09
C VAL A 142 -14.82 -5.14 3.55
N ALA A 143 -14.88 -6.39 4.04
CA ALA A 143 -14.44 -6.71 5.40
C ALA A 143 -12.94 -6.47 5.58
N THR A 144 -12.13 -6.78 4.56
CA THR A 144 -10.69 -6.50 4.53
C THR A 144 -10.44 -4.99 4.65
N ALA A 145 -11.12 -4.15 3.89
CA ALA A 145 -11.02 -2.70 3.97
C ALA A 145 -11.33 -2.18 5.38
N VAL A 146 -12.41 -2.66 6.00
CA VAL A 146 -12.76 -2.30 7.39
C VAL A 146 -11.69 -2.76 8.37
N HIS A 147 -11.11 -3.95 8.19
CA HIS A 147 -10.04 -4.44 9.06
C HIS A 147 -8.76 -3.59 8.93
N LEU A 148 -8.36 -3.21 7.71
CA LEU A 148 -7.22 -2.32 7.48
C LEU A 148 -7.46 -0.96 8.13
N ALA A 149 -8.64 -0.36 7.90
CA ALA A 149 -9.02 0.93 8.47
C ALA A 149 -8.98 0.94 10.00
N ARG A 150 -9.29 -0.19 10.66
CA ARG A 150 -9.33 -0.32 12.12
C ARG A 150 -7.99 -0.62 12.77
N HIS A 151 -7.11 -1.31 12.07
CA HIS A 151 -5.95 -1.97 12.71
C HIS A 151 -4.59 -1.54 12.17
N LEU A 152 -4.53 -0.92 11.01
CA LEU A 152 -3.29 -0.32 10.53
C LEU A 152 -3.11 1.09 11.11
N ASP A 153 -1.86 1.51 11.20
CA ASP A 153 -1.55 2.91 11.47
C ASP A 153 -2.20 3.79 10.41
N ARG A 154 -2.68 4.94 10.85
CA ARG A 154 -3.55 5.86 10.11
C ARG A 154 -3.12 6.12 8.66
N PRO A 155 -1.83 6.44 8.34
CA PRO A 155 -1.42 6.70 6.97
C PRO A 155 -1.44 5.45 6.09
N PHE A 156 -1.03 4.30 6.61
CA PHE A 156 -1.07 3.04 5.86
C PHE A 156 -2.49 2.53 5.66
N ALA A 157 -3.36 2.76 6.63
CA ALA A 157 -4.78 2.44 6.50
C ALA A 157 -5.41 3.24 5.35
N LEU A 158 -5.22 4.58 5.30
CA LEU A 158 -5.81 5.40 4.24
C LEU A 158 -5.27 5.03 2.87
N SER A 159 -3.94 4.90 2.72
CA SER A 159 -3.34 4.54 1.43
C SER A 159 -3.81 3.17 0.91
N SER A 160 -4.05 2.22 1.82
CA SER A 160 -4.63 0.92 1.46
C SER A 160 -6.07 1.04 1.00
N LEU A 161 -6.89 1.88 1.67
CA LEU A 161 -8.28 2.12 1.28
C LEU A 161 -8.36 2.82 -0.09
N ASP A 162 -7.55 3.84 -0.32
CA ASP A 162 -7.46 4.54 -1.60
C ASP A 162 -7.10 3.55 -2.72
N ALA A 163 -6.09 2.69 -2.48
CA ALA A 163 -5.67 1.66 -3.43
C ALA A 163 -6.77 0.61 -3.69
N MET A 164 -7.51 0.17 -2.68
CA MET A 164 -8.61 -0.78 -2.84
C MET A 164 -9.76 -0.18 -3.64
N VAL A 165 -10.07 1.09 -3.46
CA VAL A 165 -11.13 1.77 -4.24
C VAL A 165 -10.65 2.05 -5.66
N ARG A 166 -9.41 2.50 -5.86
CA ARG A 166 -8.83 2.70 -7.19
C ARG A 166 -8.77 1.40 -7.99
N GLY A 167 -8.45 0.28 -7.33
CA GLY A 167 -8.46 -1.05 -7.95
C GLY A 167 -9.86 -1.68 -8.07
N GLU A 168 -10.93 -0.93 -7.85
CA GLU A 168 -12.33 -1.36 -7.99
C GLU A 168 -12.71 -2.57 -7.12
N LEU A 169 -11.90 -2.92 -6.11
CA LEU A 169 -12.19 -4.02 -5.18
C LEU A 169 -13.37 -3.68 -4.26
N VAL A 170 -13.52 -2.40 -3.93
CA VAL A 170 -14.60 -1.86 -3.09
C VAL A 170 -14.97 -0.46 -3.58
N THR A 171 -16.12 0.04 -3.16
CA THR A 171 -16.48 1.45 -3.35
C THR A 171 -16.31 2.22 -2.03
N ALA A 172 -15.99 3.51 -2.11
CA ALA A 172 -15.90 4.37 -0.92
C ALA A 172 -17.23 4.39 -0.13
N ALA A 173 -18.37 4.39 -0.85
CA ALA A 173 -19.69 4.28 -0.23
C ALA A 173 -19.90 2.94 0.47
N GLY A 174 -19.46 1.84 -0.14
CA GLY A 174 -19.51 0.51 0.46
C GLY A 174 -18.69 0.40 1.74
N VAL A 175 -17.47 0.97 1.76
CA VAL A 175 -16.63 1.00 2.97
C VAL A 175 -17.30 1.86 4.06
N ARG A 176 -17.83 3.05 3.72
CA ARG A 176 -18.58 3.90 4.68
C ARG A 176 -19.78 3.19 5.28
N ALA A 177 -20.54 2.44 4.50
CA ALA A 177 -21.67 1.65 5.00
C ALA A 177 -21.19 0.48 5.87
N ALA A 178 -20.10 -0.20 5.45
CA ALA A 178 -19.60 -1.36 6.16
C ALA A 178 -19.05 -1.03 7.56
N VAL A 179 -18.38 0.10 7.75
CA VAL A 179 -17.86 0.49 9.08
C VAL A 179 -18.97 0.67 10.11
N LEU A 180 -20.21 0.94 9.70
CA LEU A 180 -21.36 1.04 10.59
C LEU A 180 -21.82 -0.32 11.17
N ARG A 181 -21.45 -1.43 10.50
CA ARG A 181 -21.76 -2.79 10.95
C ARG A 181 -20.94 -3.23 12.18
N TYR A 182 -19.92 -2.46 12.56
CA TYR A 182 -18.97 -2.78 13.63
C TYR A 182 -19.02 -1.77 14.80
N PRO A 183 -20.21 -1.47 15.37
CA PRO A 183 -20.28 -0.57 16.50
C PRO A 183 -19.47 -1.13 17.67
N HIS A 184 -18.80 -0.28 18.41
CA HIS A 184 -18.02 -0.64 19.62
C HIS A 184 -16.80 -1.53 19.39
N HIS A 185 -16.39 -1.83 18.14
CA HIS A 185 -15.18 -2.57 17.88
C HIS A 185 -13.92 -1.70 18.03
N PRO A 186 -12.81 -2.24 18.53
CA PRO A 186 -11.55 -1.50 18.61
C PRO A 186 -11.15 -0.90 17.25
N GLY A 187 -10.72 0.37 17.24
CA GLY A 187 -10.29 1.08 16.03
C GLY A 187 -11.42 1.63 15.15
N ILE A 188 -12.71 1.46 15.54
CA ILE A 188 -13.85 1.89 14.70
C ILE A 188 -13.95 3.41 14.54
N ARG A 189 -13.46 4.19 15.51
CA ARG A 189 -13.41 5.66 15.39
C ARG A 189 -12.50 6.03 14.21
N GLN A 190 -11.26 5.53 14.20
CA GLN A 190 -10.32 5.74 13.09
C GLN A 190 -10.91 5.26 11.77
N ALA A 191 -11.53 4.08 11.73
CA ALA A 191 -12.10 3.54 10.50
C ALA A 191 -13.20 4.43 9.92
N ARG A 192 -14.08 5.02 10.75
CA ARG A 192 -15.11 5.96 10.31
C ARG A 192 -14.51 7.24 9.73
N GLU A 193 -13.51 7.80 10.41
CA GLU A 193 -12.79 8.98 9.94
C GLU A 193 -12.13 8.72 8.59
N LEU A 194 -11.33 7.65 8.48
CA LEU A 194 -10.61 7.31 7.26
C LEU A 194 -11.56 6.95 6.11
N ALA A 195 -12.67 6.28 6.37
CA ALA A 195 -13.68 5.97 5.35
C ALA A 195 -14.30 7.22 4.72
N SER A 196 -14.35 8.35 5.45
CA SER A 196 -14.80 9.65 4.91
C SER A 196 -13.74 10.34 4.06
N LEU A 197 -12.46 9.96 4.22
CA LEU A 197 -11.31 10.56 3.53
C LEU A 197 -10.85 9.77 2.29
N ILE A 198 -11.48 8.64 1.99
CA ILE A 198 -11.11 7.81 0.82
C ILE A 198 -11.21 8.62 -0.47
N ASP A 199 -10.15 8.59 -1.24
CA ASP A 199 -10.09 9.23 -2.56
C ASP A 199 -9.30 8.34 -3.55
N PRO A 200 -9.98 7.72 -4.53
CA PRO A 200 -9.33 6.83 -5.51
C PRO A 200 -8.41 7.56 -6.49
N ALA A 201 -8.46 8.89 -6.54
CA ALA A 201 -7.59 9.66 -7.42
C ALA A 201 -6.13 9.69 -6.94
N ALA A 202 -5.86 9.41 -5.64
CA ALA A 202 -4.47 9.24 -5.18
C ALA A 202 -3.84 8.01 -5.82
N GLU A 203 -2.78 8.19 -6.62
CA GLU A 203 -2.17 7.14 -7.43
C GLU A 203 -1.08 6.35 -6.69
N SER A 204 -0.53 6.90 -5.63
CA SER A 204 0.51 6.28 -4.83
C SER A 204 0.22 6.34 -3.33
N PRO A 205 0.81 5.42 -2.52
CA PRO A 205 0.74 5.54 -1.07
C PRO A 205 1.30 6.86 -0.54
N GLY A 206 2.34 7.40 -1.17
CA GLY A 206 2.97 8.66 -0.78
C GLY A 206 2.06 9.87 -0.91
N GLU A 207 1.27 9.91 -1.98
CA GLU A 207 0.25 10.95 -2.18
C GLU A 207 -0.85 10.85 -1.10
N SER A 208 -1.34 9.64 -0.80
CA SER A 208 -2.31 9.42 0.28
C SER A 208 -1.76 9.87 1.65
N TRP A 209 -0.47 9.58 1.95
CA TRP A 209 0.17 9.99 3.19
C TRP A 209 0.32 11.51 3.29
N LEU A 210 0.79 12.15 2.21
CA LEU A 210 0.93 13.60 2.15
C LEU A 210 -0.43 14.29 2.29
N ARG A 211 -1.45 13.79 1.58
CA ARG A 211 -2.83 14.29 1.68
C ARG A 211 -3.37 14.18 3.10
N LEU A 212 -3.22 13.02 3.73
CA LEU A 212 -3.65 12.81 5.12
C LEU A 212 -2.93 13.76 6.07
N ARG A 213 -1.63 13.96 5.88
CA ARG A 213 -0.84 14.86 6.72
C ARG A 213 -1.35 16.30 6.67
N MET A 214 -1.76 16.77 5.50
CA MET A 214 -2.35 18.10 5.35
C MET A 214 -3.73 18.19 6.04
N ILE A 215 -4.57 17.17 5.88
CA ILE A 215 -5.88 17.11 6.52
C ILE A 215 -5.75 17.07 8.06
N ASP A 216 -4.87 16.23 8.58
CA ASP A 216 -4.65 16.07 10.02
C ASP A 216 -4.03 17.34 10.65
N ALA A 217 -3.26 18.12 9.87
CA ALA A 217 -2.80 19.45 10.25
C ALA A 217 -3.91 20.50 10.29
N GLY A 218 -5.12 20.16 9.87
CA GLY A 218 -6.30 21.05 9.89
C GLY A 218 -6.41 21.95 8.68
N PHE A 219 -5.62 21.74 7.65
CA PHE A 219 -5.77 22.44 6.37
C PHE A 219 -6.98 21.91 5.58
N PRO A 220 -7.52 22.69 4.63
CA PRO A 220 -8.47 22.15 3.66
C PRO A 220 -7.91 20.89 3.00
N ALA A 221 -8.76 19.92 2.70
CA ALA A 221 -8.32 18.71 2.02
C ALA A 221 -7.80 19.05 0.61
N PRO A 222 -6.51 18.83 0.30
CA PRO A 222 -6.01 19.06 -1.05
C PRO A 222 -6.62 18.04 -2.00
N ILE A 223 -6.91 18.47 -3.23
CA ILE A 223 -7.50 17.64 -4.28
C ILE A 223 -6.39 16.89 -4.99
N PRO A 224 -6.45 15.54 -5.09
CA PRO A 224 -5.43 14.78 -5.79
C PRO A 224 -5.58 14.88 -7.31
N GLN A 225 -4.45 14.73 -8.02
CA GLN A 225 -4.33 14.54 -9.46
C GLN A 225 -5.01 15.65 -10.30
N VAL A 226 -4.80 16.91 -9.90
CA VAL A 226 -5.38 18.05 -10.62
C VAL A 226 -4.65 18.29 -11.93
N THR A 227 -5.42 18.35 -13.03
CA THR A 227 -4.90 18.68 -14.36
C THR A 227 -4.95 20.18 -14.61
N ILE A 228 -3.81 20.77 -14.97
CA ILE A 228 -3.62 22.19 -15.30
C ILE A 228 -3.38 22.29 -16.79
N LYS A 229 -4.23 23.05 -17.50
CA LYS A 229 -4.15 23.22 -18.95
C LYS A 229 -3.36 24.47 -19.34
N ASP A 230 -2.54 24.33 -20.40
CA ASP A 230 -1.77 25.39 -21.00
C ASP A 230 -1.87 25.26 -22.55
N GLY A 231 -2.91 25.77 -23.11
CA GLY A 231 -3.25 25.55 -24.51
C GLY A 231 -3.53 24.06 -24.77
N LEU A 232 -2.69 23.45 -25.62
CA LEU A 232 -2.78 22.00 -25.94
C LEU A 232 -1.96 21.12 -24.98
N ARG A 233 -1.21 21.71 -24.05
CA ARG A 233 -0.44 20.97 -23.06
C ARG A 233 -1.23 20.81 -21.78
N GLU A 234 -1.06 19.66 -21.13
CA GLU A 234 -1.63 19.36 -19.83
C GLU A 234 -0.51 19.01 -18.85
N TYR A 235 -0.62 19.55 -17.65
CA TYR A 235 0.26 19.23 -16.52
C TYR A 235 -0.61 18.66 -15.41
N ARG A 236 -0.20 17.57 -14.83
CA ARG A 236 -0.89 16.95 -13.68
C ARG A 236 -0.04 17.14 -12.43
N VAL A 237 -0.64 17.60 -11.35
CA VAL A 237 0.00 17.76 -10.03
C VAL A 237 -0.64 16.78 -9.03
N ASP A 238 0.17 16.22 -8.12
CA ASP A 238 -0.28 15.16 -7.21
C ASP A 238 -1.37 15.66 -6.27
N LEU A 239 -1.20 16.82 -5.67
CA LEU A 239 -2.15 17.44 -4.75
C LEU A 239 -2.24 18.94 -4.99
N ALA A 240 -3.44 19.50 -4.98
CA ALA A 240 -3.66 20.93 -5.17
C ALA A 240 -4.63 21.53 -4.16
N PHE A 241 -4.31 22.74 -3.68
CA PHE A 241 -5.24 23.62 -3.00
C PHE A 241 -5.78 24.61 -4.04
N LEU A 242 -7.09 24.57 -4.29
CA LEU A 242 -7.70 25.37 -5.36
C LEU A 242 -8.00 26.80 -4.96
N ASP A 243 -8.10 27.08 -3.67
CA ASP A 243 -8.29 28.43 -3.19
C ASP A 243 -7.03 29.27 -3.43
N PRO A 244 -7.19 30.54 -3.80
CA PRO A 244 -6.08 31.46 -3.95
C PRO A 244 -5.27 31.64 -2.67
N LEU A 245 -3.96 31.81 -2.81
CA LEU A 245 -3.10 32.09 -1.67
C LEU A 245 -3.37 33.47 -1.07
N PRO A 246 -3.30 33.65 0.25
CA PRO A 246 -3.51 34.92 0.92
C PRO A 246 -2.56 36.01 0.39
N GLY A 247 -3.13 37.17 0.04
CA GLY A 247 -2.37 38.29 -0.55
C GLY A 247 -1.85 38.08 -1.97
N ARG A 248 -2.12 36.89 -2.58
CA ARG A 248 -1.65 36.47 -3.91
C ARG A 248 -2.77 35.78 -4.66
N THR A 249 -3.83 36.53 -4.96
CA THR A 249 -5.09 36.00 -5.51
C THR A 249 -4.97 35.34 -6.88
N ASP A 250 -3.85 35.57 -7.58
CA ASP A 250 -3.46 34.94 -8.84
C ASP A 250 -2.69 33.61 -8.64
N ARG A 251 -2.44 33.19 -7.39
CA ARG A 251 -1.63 32.02 -7.07
C ARG A 251 -2.42 30.94 -6.32
N ARG A 252 -2.08 29.67 -6.59
CA ARG A 252 -2.57 28.47 -5.92
C ARG A 252 -1.38 27.59 -5.55
N LEU A 253 -1.58 26.72 -4.55
CA LEU A 253 -0.52 25.81 -4.10
C LEU A 253 -0.75 24.40 -4.65
N ALA A 254 0.31 23.81 -5.20
CA ALA A 254 0.39 22.41 -5.53
C ALA A 254 1.52 21.75 -4.73
N LEU A 255 1.27 20.53 -4.24
CA LEU A 255 2.28 19.69 -3.59
C LEU A 255 2.52 18.46 -4.46
N GLU A 256 3.77 18.12 -4.71
CA GLU A 256 4.20 16.92 -5.44
C GLU A 256 4.98 16.01 -4.51
N TYR A 257 4.55 14.74 -4.41
CA TYR A 257 5.25 13.75 -3.61
C TYR A 257 6.43 13.17 -4.39
N ASP A 258 7.62 13.43 -3.89
CA ASP A 258 8.86 12.94 -4.48
C ASP A 258 9.34 11.71 -3.69
N SER A 259 9.34 10.54 -4.34
CA SER A 259 9.91 9.33 -3.77
C SER A 259 11.43 9.32 -3.99
N ASP A 260 12.21 9.09 -2.93
CA ASP A 260 13.70 9.13 -2.91
C ASP A 260 14.42 8.20 -3.91
N GLN A 261 13.73 7.60 -4.87
CA GLN A 261 14.28 6.59 -5.80
C GLN A 261 14.87 7.16 -7.11
N TRP A 262 14.91 8.49 -7.29
CA TRP A 262 15.35 9.05 -8.57
C TRP A 262 16.82 9.50 -8.52
N HIS A 263 17.68 8.74 -9.21
CA HIS A 263 18.92 9.30 -9.74
C HIS A 263 18.56 10.16 -10.96
N SER A 264 18.24 11.42 -10.72
CA SER A 264 17.87 12.35 -11.80
C SER A 264 19.08 12.60 -12.70
N THR A 265 18.94 12.32 -13.99
CA THR A 265 19.92 12.79 -14.98
C THR A 265 19.84 14.33 -15.10
N ARG A 266 20.89 14.97 -15.63
CA ARG A 266 20.89 16.42 -15.86
C ARG A 266 19.69 16.86 -16.71
N GLU A 267 19.34 16.09 -17.72
CA GLU A 267 18.20 16.34 -18.62
C GLU A 267 16.86 16.28 -17.87
N GLN A 268 16.71 15.36 -16.93
CA GLN A 268 15.52 15.27 -16.08
C GLN A 268 15.38 16.47 -15.14
N ILE A 269 16.50 16.95 -14.57
CA ILE A 269 16.51 18.16 -13.72
C ILE A 269 16.09 19.39 -14.53
N GLU A 270 16.67 19.58 -15.73
CA GLU A 270 16.32 20.70 -16.62
C GLU A 270 14.86 20.67 -17.08
N ALA A 271 14.32 19.46 -17.34
CA ALA A 271 12.90 19.27 -17.68
C ALA A 271 11.97 19.61 -16.51
N ASP A 272 12.33 19.20 -15.28
CA ASP A 272 11.58 19.52 -14.07
C ASP A 272 11.58 21.01 -13.74
N GLU A 273 12.72 21.68 -13.88
CA GLU A 273 12.83 23.14 -13.71
C GLU A 273 11.96 23.88 -14.74
N SER A 274 12.02 23.46 -16.00
CA SER A 274 11.18 24.03 -17.07
C SER A 274 9.68 23.83 -16.78
N ARG A 275 9.29 22.65 -16.32
CA ARG A 275 7.91 22.32 -15.92
C ARG A 275 7.44 23.22 -14.77
N ARG A 276 8.23 23.35 -13.70
CA ARG A 276 7.91 24.23 -12.55
C ARG A 276 7.81 25.70 -12.95
N ALA A 277 8.75 26.18 -13.78
CA ALA A 277 8.70 27.55 -14.29
C ALA A 277 7.42 27.80 -15.10
N ARG A 278 6.96 26.80 -15.85
CA ARG A 278 5.71 26.89 -16.63
C ARG A 278 4.49 26.93 -15.72
N LEU A 279 4.38 26.02 -14.75
CA LEU A 279 3.32 26.01 -13.75
C LEU A 279 3.29 27.33 -12.96
N GLY A 280 4.46 27.90 -12.66
CA GLY A 280 4.56 29.20 -12.04
C GLY A 280 3.94 30.33 -12.88
N ARG A 281 4.12 30.31 -14.21
CA ARG A 281 3.46 31.29 -15.11
C ARG A 281 1.93 31.11 -15.19
N LEU A 282 1.46 29.88 -14.95
CA LEU A 282 0.03 29.56 -14.90
C LEU A 282 -0.60 29.84 -13.53
N GLY A 283 0.13 30.49 -12.62
CA GLY A 283 -0.39 30.83 -11.30
C GLY A 283 -0.29 29.72 -10.25
N TRP A 284 0.59 28.74 -10.44
CA TRP A 284 0.80 27.68 -9.47
C TRP A 284 2.14 27.82 -8.76
N GLU A 285 2.10 27.76 -7.44
CA GLU A 285 3.27 27.56 -6.61
C GLU A 285 3.42 26.06 -6.33
N VAL A 286 4.44 25.45 -6.93
CA VAL A 286 4.65 24.00 -6.82
C VAL A 286 5.74 23.72 -5.81
N ARG A 287 5.41 22.92 -4.78
CA ARG A 287 6.35 22.45 -3.77
C ARG A 287 6.51 20.94 -3.87
N SER A 288 7.73 20.47 -4.15
CA SER A 288 8.06 19.05 -3.98
C SER A 288 8.22 18.72 -2.50
N VAL A 289 7.63 17.63 -2.10
CA VAL A 289 7.66 17.10 -0.74
C VAL A 289 8.25 15.70 -0.77
N ARG A 290 9.39 15.54 -0.13
CA ARG A 290 10.10 14.27 -0.10
C ARG A 290 9.54 13.35 0.99
N ARG A 291 9.75 12.05 0.81
CA ARG A 291 9.35 11.02 1.77
C ARG A 291 9.77 11.32 3.20
N TRP A 292 11.02 11.76 3.42
CA TRP A 292 11.52 12.07 4.76
C TRP A 292 10.83 13.30 5.39
N GLU A 293 10.29 14.24 4.61
CA GLU A 293 9.48 15.36 5.11
C GLU A 293 8.12 14.87 5.60
N VAL A 294 7.49 13.93 4.87
CA VAL A 294 6.22 13.32 5.29
C VAL A 294 6.39 12.52 6.59
N TRP A 295 7.48 11.78 6.73
CA TRP A 295 7.73 10.91 7.89
C TRP A 295 8.60 11.54 8.97
N GLY A 296 9.14 12.74 8.75
CA GLY A 296 9.94 13.48 9.73
C GLY A 296 9.17 13.70 11.03
N SER A 297 9.87 13.71 12.15
CA SER A 297 9.25 13.92 13.48
C SER A 297 8.92 15.38 13.77
N ASP A 298 9.46 16.31 12.98
CA ASP A 298 9.23 17.76 13.14
C ASP A 298 8.01 18.23 12.32
N ALA A 299 7.53 19.43 12.64
CA ALA A 299 6.37 20.04 11.99
C ALA A 299 6.79 21.07 10.90
N LYS A 300 7.98 20.91 10.30
CA LYS A 300 8.48 21.88 9.32
C LYS A 300 7.61 21.93 8.06
N LEU A 301 7.13 20.76 7.62
CA LEU A 301 6.26 20.67 6.46
C LEU A 301 4.95 21.42 6.70
N GLU A 302 4.29 21.14 7.84
CA GLU A 302 3.01 21.77 8.20
C GLU A 302 3.16 23.29 8.35
N ARG A 303 4.23 23.75 9.01
CA ARG A 303 4.49 25.20 9.15
C ARG A 303 4.72 25.86 7.81
N ALA A 304 5.54 25.28 6.95
CA ALA A 304 5.82 25.84 5.63
C ALA A 304 4.59 25.88 4.71
N VAL A 305 3.73 24.84 4.79
CA VAL A 305 2.45 24.86 4.06
C VAL A 305 1.49 25.86 4.70
N GLY A 306 1.45 25.92 6.03
CA GLY A 306 0.64 26.88 6.76
C GLY A 306 0.98 28.33 6.45
N GLU A 307 2.28 28.67 6.34
CA GLU A 307 2.72 30.01 5.89
C GLU A 307 2.17 30.35 4.51
N LEU A 308 2.22 29.43 3.56
CA LEU A 308 1.69 29.62 2.21
C LEU A 308 0.16 29.80 2.21
N LEU A 309 -0.54 28.99 3.01
CA LEU A 309 -1.99 29.03 3.10
C LEU A 309 -2.53 30.13 4.04
N GLY A 310 -1.66 30.82 4.78
CA GLY A 310 -2.05 31.79 5.80
C GLY A 310 -2.80 31.14 6.97
N MET A 311 -2.48 29.91 7.31
CA MET A 311 -3.17 29.10 8.33
C MET A 311 -2.17 28.54 9.34
N GLU A 312 -2.58 28.54 10.61
CA GLU A 312 -1.81 27.86 11.66
C GLU A 312 -2.10 26.36 11.65
N PRO A 313 -1.07 25.49 11.59
CA PRO A 313 -1.28 24.05 11.63
C PRO A 313 -1.69 23.58 13.04
N ARG A 314 -2.54 22.56 13.10
CA ARG A 314 -2.82 21.84 14.34
C ARG A 314 -1.63 21.00 14.76
N LEU A 315 -1.09 21.26 15.96
CA LEU A 315 0.05 20.55 16.54
C LEU A 315 -0.26 20.15 18.00
N PRO A 316 0.34 19.07 18.53
CA PRO A 316 1.22 18.14 17.85
C PRO A 316 0.49 17.25 16.86
N ARG A 317 1.24 16.73 15.91
CA ARG A 317 0.80 15.77 14.92
C ARG A 317 0.37 14.44 15.56
N GLY A 318 -0.66 13.77 15.00
CA GLY A 318 -1.21 12.51 15.55
C GLY A 318 -0.45 11.23 15.17
N TRP A 319 0.49 11.30 14.19
CA TRP A 319 1.29 10.15 13.70
C TRP A 319 2.58 10.62 13.05
#